data_0175261e7380303287813d0c157c52c1
#
_entry.id   0175261e7380303287813d0c157c52c1
#
_cell.length_a   1.000
_cell.length_b   1.000
_cell.length_c   1.000
_cell.angle_alpha   90.00
_cell.angle_beta   90.00
_cell.angle_gamma   90.00
#
_symmetry.space_group_name_H-M   'P 1'
#
loop_
_entity.id
_entity.type
_entity.pdbx_description
1 polymer ?
#
loop_
_entity_poly.entity_id
_entity_poly.type
_entity_poly.pdbx_seq_one_letter_code
_entity_poly.pdbx_strand_id
1 'polypeptide(L)'
;MSTCLVGSEMCIRDRAGIGLGWDINTTDTGSGFDLDASVFMLGNNGKIPAEQYFVFYNNLTSPDGSVQHSGDSRTGEGSGDDELIQIDLAKVDQVIQEVLFVVTIHEADARRQNFGQVRNSFIRIYDTTTELEIAKYELEEDFSRETALEFGRLYRKDNDWRFQAVGQGYNSGLQGFVDKYAS
;
A
#
# COMPACT_ATOMS: atom_id res chain seq x y z
N MET A 1 15.25 24.60 6.45
CA MET A 1 14.53 23.32 6.34
C MET A 1 13.14 23.48 6.93
N SER A 2 12.12 23.56 6.13
CA SER A 2 10.76 23.59 6.66
C SER A 2 10.33 22.15 6.96
N THR A 3 10.26 21.83 8.22
CA THR A 3 9.57 20.64 8.70
C THR A 3 8.07 20.85 8.49
N CYS A 4 7.52 20.17 7.53
CA CYS A 4 6.09 20.24 7.23
C CYS A 4 5.35 19.21 8.09
N LEU A 5 5.21 19.53 9.38
CA LEU A 5 4.40 18.73 10.32
C LEU A 5 3.12 19.52 10.63
N VAL A 6 2.00 19.09 10.11
CA VAL A 6 0.69 19.62 10.48
C VAL A 6 -0.21 18.45 10.89
N GLY A 7 -0.29 18.18 12.19
CA GLY A 7 -1.12 17.12 12.73
C GLY A 7 -0.66 15.71 12.31
N SER A 8 -1.58 14.89 11.82
CA SER A 8 -1.31 13.54 11.30
C SER A 8 -0.82 13.51 9.85
N GLU A 9 -0.56 14.67 9.24
CA GLU A 9 -0.12 14.81 7.87
C GLU A 9 1.38 15.11 7.81
N MET A 10 2.13 14.37 6.98
CA MET A 10 3.56 14.60 6.75
C MET A 10 3.83 14.91 5.29
N CYS A 11 4.69 15.92 5.05
CA CYS A 11 5.18 16.23 3.71
C CYS A 11 6.26 15.24 3.28
N ILE A 12 6.13 14.74 2.06
CA ILE A 12 7.16 13.97 1.37
C ILE A 12 7.49 14.72 0.09
N ARG A 13 8.77 15.03 -0.12
CA ARG A 13 9.18 15.90 -1.24
C ARG A 13 9.60 15.17 -2.49
N ASP A 14 10.36 14.09 -2.34
CA ASP A 14 11.04 13.48 -3.46
C ASP A 14 10.55 12.06 -3.76
N ARG A 15 10.78 11.14 -2.86
CA ARG A 15 10.51 9.72 -3.06
C ARG A 15 9.97 9.07 -1.80
N ALA A 16 8.96 8.24 -1.97
CA ALA A 16 8.40 7.42 -0.91
C ALA A 16 8.56 5.94 -1.21
N GLY A 17 8.75 5.14 -0.16
CA GLY A 17 8.71 3.69 -0.23
C GLY A 17 7.57 3.17 0.63
N ILE A 18 6.83 2.20 0.12
CA ILE A 18 5.83 1.43 0.85
C ILE A 18 6.39 0.02 1.01
N GLY A 19 6.63 -0.38 2.25
CA GLY A 19 7.11 -1.72 2.58
C GLY A 19 6.02 -2.55 3.22
N LEU A 20 5.84 -3.77 2.72
CA LEU A 20 4.93 -4.79 3.26
C LEU A 20 5.76 -6.00 3.65
N GLY A 21 5.63 -6.47 4.89
CA GLY A 21 6.35 -7.64 5.36
C GLY A 21 5.48 -8.55 6.21
N TRP A 22 5.80 -9.85 6.20
CA TRP A 22 5.13 -10.86 7.02
C TRP A 22 6.03 -12.10 7.19
N ASP A 23 5.73 -12.91 8.20
CA ASP A 23 6.43 -14.17 8.42
C ASP A 23 5.82 -15.31 7.61
N ILE A 24 6.67 -16.25 7.23
CA ILE A 24 6.24 -17.51 6.61
C ILE A 24 5.27 -18.25 7.55
N ASN A 25 4.21 -18.81 6.98
CA ASN A 25 3.36 -19.71 7.72
C ASN A 25 4.11 -21.02 8.03
N THR A 26 4.56 -21.16 9.27
CA THR A 26 5.27 -22.35 9.75
C THR A 26 4.34 -23.44 10.26
N THR A 27 3.03 -23.21 10.29
CA THR A 27 2.04 -24.19 10.73
C THR A 27 1.57 -25.04 9.54
N ASP A 28 1.66 -26.33 9.68
CA ASP A 28 1.40 -27.38 8.66
C ASP A 28 -0.08 -27.52 8.26
N THR A 29 -0.91 -26.51 8.51
CA THR A 29 -2.37 -26.63 8.42
C THR A 29 -3.04 -25.88 7.28
N GLY A 30 -2.32 -25.48 6.24
CA GLY A 30 -2.99 -24.80 5.13
C GLY A 30 -2.07 -24.11 4.15
N SER A 31 -2.69 -23.40 3.22
CA SER A 31 -2.01 -22.54 2.25
C SER A 31 -1.22 -21.45 2.96
N GLY A 32 -0.05 -21.10 2.46
CA GLY A 32 0.72 -19.95 2.94
C GLY A 32 -0.09 -18.67 2.85
N PHE A 33 0.31 -17.67 3.63
CA PHE A 33 -0.27 -16.33 3.54
C PHE A 33 0.35 -15.59 2.35
N ASP A 34 -0.48 -14.99 1.53
CA ASP A 34 -0.10 -14.24 0.34
C ASP A 34 -0.69 -12.83 0.47
N LEU A 35 0.12 -11.91 0.99
CA LEU A 35 -0.26 -10.52 1.17
C LEU A 35 0.20 -9.71 -0.05
N ASP A 36 -0.70 -8.89 -0.57
CA ASP A 36 -0.43 -8.03 -1.73
C ASP A 36 -0.60 -6.56 -1.38
N ALA A 37 0.40 -5.76 -1.71
CA ALA A 37 0.29 -4.31 -1.71
C ALA A 37 -0.13 -3.83 -3.11
N SER A 38 -1.06 -2.90 -3.17
CA SER A 38 -1.57 -2.34 -4.41
C SER A 38 -1.73 -0.83 -4.32
N VAL A 39 -1.66 -0.15 -5.45
CA VAL A 39 -1.74 1.30 -5.56
C VAL A 39 -2.81 1.71 -6.54
N PHE A 40 -3.70 2.60 -6.12
CA PHE A 40 -4.66 3.29 -6.98
C PHE A 40 -4.24 4.75 -7.12
N MET A 41 -3.91 5.17 -8.34
CA MET A 41 -3.58 6.56 -8.65
C MET A 41 -4.85 7.29 -9.10
N LEU A 42 -5.36 8.19 -8.28
CA LEU A 42 -6.68 8.78 -8.42
C LEU A 42 -6.62 10.20 -9.00
N GLY A 43 -7.52 10.50 -9.94
CA GLY A 43 -7.75 11.85 -10.44
C GLY A 43 -8.67 12.66 -9.52
N ASN A 44 -9.10 13.83 -10.00
CA ASN A 44 -10.00 14.75 -9.28
C ASN A 44 -11.37 14.14 -8.90
N ASN A 45 -11.82 13.16 -9.67
CA ASN A 45 -13.09 12.47 -9.42
C ASN A 45 -12.98 11.33 -8.38
N GLY A 46 -11.79 11.12 -7.80
CA GLY A 46 -11.54 10.04 -6.85
C GLY A 46 -11.45 8.66 -7.48
N LYS A 47 -11.17 8.59 -8.78
CA LYS A 47 -11.05 7.34 -9.53
C LYS A 47 -9.80 7.34 -10.40
N ILE A 48 -9.32 6.15 -10.76
CA ILE A 48 -8.20 6.04 -11.71
C ILE A 48 -8.62 6.55 -13.09
N PRO A 49 -7.77 7.32 -13.79
CA PRO A 49 -8.08 7.82 -15.13
C PRO A 49 -8.12 6.72 -16.19
N ALA A 50 -7.35 5.66 -15.99
CA ALA A 50 -7.27 4.49 -16.87
C ALA A 50 -6.80 3.28 -16.06
N GLU A 51 -7.05 2.08 -16.54
CA GLU A 51 -6.67 0.83 -15.86
C GLU A 51 -5.18 0.75 -15.52
N GLN A 52 -4.31 1.33 -16.34
CA GLN A 52 -2.87 1.32 -16.13
C GLN A 52 -2.42 2.11 -14.90
N TYR A 53 -3.27 2.97 -14.35
CA TYR A 53 -3.02 3.71 -13.09
C TYR A 53 -3.35 2.88 -11.84
N PHE A 54 -3.73 1.64 -12.00
CA PHE A 54 -3.80 0.64 -10.94
C PHE A 54 -2.54 -0.23 -10.99
N VAL A 55 -1.68 -0.10 -9.97
CA VAL A 55 -0.39 -0.82 -9.86
C VAL A 55 -0.53 -1.93 -8.83
N PHE A 56 -0.25 -3.14 -9.25
CA PHE A 56 -0.36 -4.36 -8.45
C PHE A 56 0.50 -5.47 -9.08
N TYR A 57 0.45 -6.70 -8.56
CA TYR A 57 1.32 -7.79 -9.02
C TYR A 57 1.25 -8.12 -10.53
N ASN A 58 0.15 -7.81 -11.21
CA ASN A 58 0.00 -7.98 -12.67
C ASN A 58 0.32 -6.73 -13.48
N ASN A 59 0.55 -5.60 -12.83
CA ASN A 59 0.93 -4.34 -13.48
C ASN A 59 1.92 -3.60 -12.59
N LEU A 60 3.21 -3.83 -12.79
CA LEU A 60 4.26 -3.44 -11.86
C LEU A 60 4.69 -1.97 -11.99
N THR A 61 4.27 -1.26 -13.01
CA THR A 61 4.71 0.13 -13.26
C THR A 61 3.56 0.97 -13.76
N SER A 62 3.40 2.18 -13.19
CA SER A 62 2.41 3.15 -13.67
C SER A 62 2.79 3.73 -15.05
N PRO A 63 1.82 4.28 -15.82
CA PRO A 63 2.07 4.82 -17.17
C PRO A 63 3.08 5.97 -17.19
N ASP A 64 3.13 6.79 -16.14
CA ASP A 64 4.06 7.91 -15.98
C ASP A 64 5.43 7.47 -15.43
N GLY A 65 5.59 6.20 -15.06
CA GLY A 65 6.82 5.66 -14.48
C GLY A 65 7.09 6.09 -13.03
N SER A 66 6.14 6.77 -12.38
CA SER A 66 6.31 7.26 -11.01
C SER A 66 6.20 6.18 -9.95
N VAL A 67 5.36 5.18 -10.17
CA VAL A 67 5.11 4.08 -9.24
C VAL A 67 5.67 2.79 -9.79
N GLN A 68 6.50 2.12 -8.99
CA GLN A 68 7.10 0.84 -9.35
C GLN A 68 6.91 -0.16 -8.20
N HIS A 69 6.33 -1.30 -8.53
CA HIS A 69 6.15 -2.44 -7.63
C HIS A 69 7.30 -3.43 -7.83
N SER A 70 7.88 -3.93 -6.73
CA SER A 70 9.01 -4.86 -6.80
C SER A 70 8.68 -6.25 -7.34
N GLY A 71 7.38 -6.57 -7.42
CA GLY A 71 6.89 -7.88 -7.79
C GLY A 71 6.29 -8.63 -6.60
N ASP A 72 5.73 -9.77 -6.88
CA ASP A 72 4.98 -10.60 -5.94
C ASP A 72 5.91 -11.52 -5.12
N SER A 73 5.86 -11.41 -3.78
CA SER A 73 6.49 -12.36 -2.86
C SER A 73 5.39 -13.23 -2.24
N ARG A 74 5.29 -14.46 -2.70
CA ARG A 74 4.20 -15.38 -2.27
C ARG A 74 4.43 -16.06 -0.94
N THR A 75 5.61 -15.94 -0.38
CA THR A 75 6.02 -16.78 0.75
C THR A 75 6.39 -16.00 2.00
N GLY A 76 6.69 -14.71 1.90
CA GLY A 76 7.21 -13.95 3.03
C GLY A 76 8.60 -14.41 3.46
N GLU A 77 9.39 -14.92 2.55
CA GLU A 77 10.76 -15.36 2.84
C GLU A 77 11.71 -14.16 2.91
N GLY A 78 12.31 -13.97 4.06
CA GLY A 78 13.31 -12.93 4.24
C GLY A 78 13.14 -12.17 5.54
N SER A 79 14.07 -11.26 5.81
CA SER A 79 14.00 -10.31 6.91
C SER A 79 13.79 -8.91 6.36
N GLY A 80 12.70 -8.25 6.74
CA GLY A 80 12.37 -6.90 6.30
C GLY A 80 11.14 -6.84 5.41
N ASP A 81 11.16 -5.97 4.42
CA ASP A 81 10.04 -5.81 3.49
C ASP A 81 10.05 -6.94 2.44
N ASP A 82 8.96 -7.70 2.35
CA ASP A 82 8.80 -8.78 1.36
C ASP A 82 8.28 -8.22 0.04
N GLU A 83 7.47 -7.19 0.09
CA GLU A 83 7.07 -6.40 -1.07
C GLU A 83 7.42 -4.94 -0.86
N LEU A 84 7.83 -4.28 -1.94
CA LEU A 84 8.21 -2.89 -1.92
C LEU A 84 7.58 -2.16 -3.11
N ILE A 85 6.96 -1.02 -2.82
CA ILE A 85 6.48 -0.08 -3.83
C ILE A 85 7.28 1.21 -3.69
N GLN A 86 7.88 1.66 -4.77
CA GLN A 86 8.61 2.91 -4.83
C GLN A 86 7.84 3.96 -5.62
N ILE A 87 7.83 5.19 -5.13
CA ILE A 87 7.13 6.31 -5.75
C ILE A 87 8.09 7.48 -5.90
N ASP A 88 8.25 7.93 -7.14
CA ASP A 88 8.96 9.17 -7.47
C ASP A 88 7.91 10.27 -7.68
N LEU A 89 7.73 11.10 -6.67
CA LEU A 89 6.68 12.11 -6.64
C LEU A 89 6.84 13.19 -7.73
N ALA A 90 8.08 13.43 -8.17
CA ALA A 90 8.34 14.38 -9.25
C ALA A 90 7.82 13.91 -10.61
N LYS A 91 7.68 12.60 -10.79
CA LYS A 91 7.21 11.98 -12.03
C LYS A 91 5.70 11.77 -12.08
N VAL A 92 5.00 11.93 -10.98
CA VAL A 92 3.54 11.68 -10.94
C VAL A 92 2.83 12.64 -11.88
N ASP A 93 2.05 12.08 -12.80
CA ASP A 93 1.26 12.84 -13.77
C ASP A 93 0.37 13.87 -13.07
N GLN A 94 0.27 15.05 -13.64
CA GLN A 94 -0.50 16.15 -13.05
C GLN A 94 -2.00 15.88 -12.93
N VAL A 95 -2.56 14.97 -13.72
CA VAL A 95 -3.96 14.55 -13.58
C VAL A 95 -4.21 13.77 -12.30
N ILE A 96 -3.16 13.18 -11.72
CA ILE A 96 -3.24 12.43 -10.48
C ILE A 96 -3.19 13.37 -9.28
N GLN A 97 -4.20 13.29 -8.43
CA GLN A 97 -4.34 14.11 -7.22
C GLN A 97 -4.07 13.32 -5.95
N GLU A 98 -4.31 12.02 -5.99
CA GLU A 98 -4.10 11.13 -4.85
C GLU A 98 -3.46 9.81 -5.29
N VAL A 99 -2.64 9.24 -4.42
CA VAL A 99 -2.06 7.91 -4.58
C VAL A 99 -2.45 7.10 -3.34
N LEU A 100 -3.35 6.17 -3.50
CA LEU A 100 -3.91 5.36 -2.42
C LEU A 100 -3.22 4.00 -2.33
N PHE A 101 -2.84 3.60 -1.12
CA PHE A 101 -2.19 2.31 -0.85
C PHE A 101 -3.14 1.39 -0.12
N VAL A 102 -3.29 0.17 -0.63
CA VAL A 102 -4.10 -0.88 -0.02
C VAL A 102 -3.29 -2.16 0.16
N VAL A 103 -3.65 -2.94 1.17
CA VAL A 103 -3.12 -4.29 1.41
C VAL A 103 -4.28 -5.26 1.39
N THR A 104 -4.09 -6.39 0.74
CA THR A 104 -5.09 -7.48 0.71
C THR A 104 -4.41 -8.83 0.93
N ILE A 105 -5.16 -9.79 1.46
CA ILE A 105 -4.75 -11.19 1.49
C ILE A 105 -5.37 -11.88 0.28
N HIS A 106 -4.54 -12.49 -0.56
CA HIS A 106 -4.99 -13.19 -1.76
C HIS A 106 -5.88 -14.38 -1.38
N GLU A 107 -7.07 -14.45 -1.99
CA GLU A 107 -8.06 -15.51 -1.74
C GLU A 107 -8.41 -15.72 -0.25
N ALA A 108 -8.45 -14.64 0.53
CA ALA A 108 -8.68 -14.70 1.98
C ALA A 108 -9.93 -15.48 2.37
N ASP A 109 -11.04 -15.27 1.66
CA ASP A 109 -12.32 -15.95 1.94
C ASP A 109 -12.23 -17.44 1.67
N ALA A 110 -11.66 -17.83 0.53
CA ALA A 110 -11.53 -19.23 0.13
C ALA A 110 -10.57 -19.98 1.08
N ARG A 111 -9.55 -19.31 1.57
CA ARG A 111 -8.54 -19.86 2.47
C ARG A 111 -8.88 -19.65 3.95
N ARG A 112 -9.97 -18.93 4.25
CA ARG A 112 -10.39 -18.55 5.62
C ARG A 112 -9.27 -17.87 6.41
N GLN A 113 -8.62 -16.90 5.78
CA GLN A 113 -7.50 -16.15 6.35
C GLN A 113 -7.91 -14.72 6.71
N ASN A 114 -7.23 -14.15 7.72
CA ASN A 114 -7.29 -12.74 8.09
C ASN A 114 -5.93 -12.28 8.61
N PHE A 115 -5.73 -10.97 8.78
CA PHE A 115 -4.45 -10.42 9.23
C PHE A 115 -4.03 -10.92 10.63
N GLY A 116 -4.98 -11.23 11.50
CA GLY A 116 -4.67 -11.76 12.84
C GLY A 116 -3.97 -13.11 12.85
N GLN A 117 -4.01 -13.84 11.75
CA GLN A 117 -3.34 -15.12 11.58
C GLN A 117 -1.92 -14.98 11.01
N VAL A 118 -1.56 -13.80 10.50
CA VAL A 118 -0.29 -13.54 9.81
C VAL A 118 0.71 -12.92 10.77
N ARG A 119 1.67 -13.70 11.23
CA ARG A 119 2.67 -13.25 12.22
C ARG A 119 3.59 -12.18 11.65
N ASN A 120 3.89 -11.20 12.49
CA ASN A 120 4.81 -10.09 12.21
C ASN A 120 4.46 -9.37 10.90
N SER A 121 3.17 -9.32 10.55
CA SER A 121 2.70 -8.63 9.37
C SER A 121 2.62 -7.12 9.62
N PHE A 122 3.21 -6.36 8.71
CA PHE A 122 3.20 -4.90 8.81
C PHE A 122 3.16 -4.25 7.43
N ILE A 123 2.65 -3.03 7.39
CA ILE A 123 2.83 -2.11 6.26
C ILE A 123 3.38 -0.79 6.77
N ARG A 124 4.33 -0.22 6.05
CA ARG A 124 4.96 1.05 6.41
C ARG A 124 5.18 1.94 5.19
N ILE A 125 5.22 3.25 5.44
CA ILE A 125 5.69 4.23 4.49
C ILE A 125 6.92 4.94 5.05
N TYR A 126 7.91 5.17 4.21
CA TYR A 126 9.14 5.86 4.57
C TYR A 126 9.65 6.74 3.43
N ASP A 127 10.43 7.75 3.80
CA ASP A 127 11.16 8.56 2.84
C ASP A 127 12.40 7.79 2.38
N THR A 128 12.51 7.48 1.10
CA THR A 128 13.62 6.66 0.57
C THR A 128 14.95 7.40 0.55
N THR A 129 14.94 8.74 0.60
CA THR A 129 16.16 9.55 0.61
C THR A 129 16.79 9.58 2.00
N THR A 130 15.97 9.73 3.05
CA THR A 130 16.41 9.82 4.45
C THR A 130 16.28 8.51 5.22
N GLU A 131 15.56 7.53 4.66
CA GLU A 131 15.17 6.28 5.30
C GLU A 131 14.29 6.47 6.56
N LEU A 132 13.73 7.68 6.74
CA LEU A 132 12.86 7.98 7.86
C LEU A 132 11.49 7.34 7.66
N GLU A 133 11.10 6.48 8.59
CA GLU A 133 9.76 5.90 8.64
C GLU A 133 8.74 6.98 9.03
N ILE A 134 7.67 7.10 8.24
CA ILE A 134 6.64 8.11 8.41
C ILE A 134 5.45 7.55 9.19
N ALA A 135 5.02 6.34 8.81
CA ALA A 135 3.92 5.63 9.46
C ALA A 135 4.08 4.12 9.29
N LYS A 136 3.57 3.36 10.25
CA LYS A 136 3.56 1.90 10.23
C LYS A 136 2.32 1.38 10.93
N TYR A 137 1.71 0.34 10.37
CA TYR A 137 0.68 -0.47 11.03
C TYR A 137 1.15 -1.90 11.18
N GLU A 138 0.95 -2.44 12.37
CA GLU A 138 1.10 -3.86 12.66
C GLU A 138 -0.23 -4.56 12.34
N LEU A 139 -0.31 -5.25 11.21
CA LEU A 139 -1.57 -5.79 10.68
C LEU A 139 -2.21 -6.83 11.60
N GLU A 140 -1.37 -7.67 12.19
CA GLU A 140 -1.80 -8.72 13.12
C GLU A 140 -2.53 -8.15 14.35
N GLU A 141 -2.04 -7.03 14.89
CA GLU A 141 -2.57 -6.42 16.11
C GLU A 141 -3.70 -5.43 15.81
N ASP A 142 -3.48 -4.56 14.84
CA ASP A 142 -4.39 -3.44 14.55
C ASP A 142 -5.63 -3.86 13.75
N PHE A 143 -5.50 -4.92 12.92
CA PHE A 143 -6.53 -5.36 11.98
C PHE A 143 -6.75 -6.88 12.02
N SER A 144 -6.84 -7.45 13.21
CA SER A 144 -6.85 -8.91 13.43
C SER A 144 -8.00 -9.68 12.80
N ARG A 145 -9.09 -9.01 12.45
CA ARG A 145 -10.29 -9.65 11.87
C ARG A 145 -10.49 -9.31 10.40
N GLU A 146 -9.78 -8.32 9.91
CA GLU A 146 -9.90 -7.82 8.55
C GLU A 146 -9.04 -8.63 7.58
N THR A 147 -9.41 -8.56 6.30
CA THR A 147 -8.71 -9.23 5.20
C THR A 147 -8.14 -8.23 4.18
N ALA A 148 -8.49 -6.96 4.33
CA ALA A 148 -8.05 -5.88 3.48
C ALA A 148 -7.93 -4.59 4.29
N LEU A 149 -7.04 -3.70 3.88
CA LEU A 149 -6.75 -2.44 4.56
C LEU A 149 -6.51 -1.33 3.54
N GLU A 150 -7.22 -0.21 3.67
CA GLU A 150 -6.76 1.08 3.15
C GLU A 150 -5.73 1.64 4.14
N PHE A 151 -4.45 1.53 3.80
CA PHE A 151 -3.35 1.95 4.67
C PHE A 151 -3.29 3.47 4.81
N GLY A 152 -3.24 4.16 3.68
CA GLY A 152 -3.11 5.59 3.64
C GLY A 152 -3.03 6.10 2.21
N ARG A 153 -2.87 7.40 2.09
CA ARG A 153 -2.80 8.05 0.78
C ARG A 153 -1.76 9.18 0.79
N LEU A 154 -1.12 9.36 -0.35
CA LEU A 154 -0.42 10.58 -0.69
C LEU A 154 -1.39 11.48 -1.48
N TYR A 155 -1.43 12.76 -1.18
CA TYR A 155 -2.30 13.71 -1.88
C TYR A 155 -1.58 15.06 -2.10
N ARG A 156 -2.00 15.76 -3.17
CA ARG A 156 -1.45 17.07 -3.48
C ARG A 156 -2.13 18.15 -2.65
N LYS A 157 -1.32 19.03 -2.06
CA LYS A 157 -1.79 20.25 -1.39
C LYS A 157 -0.74 21.34 -1.54
N ASP A 158 -1.12 22.48 -2.12
CA ASP A 158 -0.25 23.65 -2.30
C ASP A 158 1.07 23.31 -3.02
N ASN A 159 1.00 22.49 -4.08
CA ASN A 159 2.14 21.97 -4.85
C ASN A 159 3.07 21.00 -4.11
N ASP A 160 2.73 20.64 -2.88
CA ASP A 160 3.44 19.62 -2.12
C ASP A 160 2.65 18.31 -2.06
N TRP A 161 3.34 17.21 -1.80
CA TRP A 161 2.73 15.94 -1.50
C TRP A 161 2.70 15.71 0.00
N ARG A 162 1.56 15.28 0.50
CA ARG A 162 1.36 14.95 1.92
C ARG A 162 0.85 13.53 2.07
N PHE A 163 1.29 12.87 3.13
CA PHE A 163 0.77 11.56 3.51
C PHE A 163 -0.29 11.70 4.58
N GLN A 164 -1.40 11.01 4.40
CA GLN A 164 -2.46 10.85 5.41
C GLN A 164 -2.66 9.37 5.67
N ALA A 165 -2.52 8.94 6.93
CA ALA A 165 -2.89 7.61 7.36
C ALA A 165 -4.41 7.47 7.35
N VAL A 166 -4.93 6.43 6.70
CA VAL A 166 -6.37 6.13 6.64
C VAL A 166 -6.73 5.07 7.68
N GLY A 167 -6.03 3.93 7.67
CA GLY A 167 -6.21 2.88 8.66
C GLY A 167 -7.62 2.28 8.67
N GLN A 168 -8.22 2.08 7.50
CA GLN A 168 -9.57 1.53 7.38
C GLN A 168 -9.52 0.08 6.92
N GLY A 169 -9.98 -0.83 7.80
CA GLY A 169 -10.08 -2.26 7.51
C GLY A 169 -11.36 -2.66 6.82
N TYR A 170 -11.29 -3.72 5.99
CA TYR A 170 -12.41 -4.29 5.24
C TYR A 170 -12.31 -5.81 5.23
N ASN A 171 -13.45 -6.45 4.99
CA ASN A 171 -13.54 -7.90 4.75
C ASN A 171 -13.91 -8.23 3.29
N SER A 172 -13.57 -7.34 2.38
CA SER A 172 -13.67 -7.53 0.94
C SER A 172 -12.28 -7.76 0.35
N GLY A 173 -12.21 -8.52 -0.74
CA GLY A 173 -10.94 -8.71 -1.45
C GLY A 173 -10.55 -7.48 -2.28
N LEU A 174 -9.48 -7.62 -3.07
CA LEU A 174 -9.00 -6.57 -3.97
C LEU A 174 -10.09 -6.04 -4.93
N GLN A 175 -11.01 -6.92 -5.35
CA GLN A 175 -12.12 -6.55 -6.24
C GLN A 175 -13.00 -5.45 -5.63
N GLY A 176 -13.20 -5.43 -4.32
CA GLY A 176 -13.97 -4.38 -3.65
C GLY A 176 -13.34 -2.99 -3.83
N PHE A 177 -12.02 -2.90 -3.81
CA PHE A 177 -11.31 -1.65 -4.11
C PHE A 177 -11.37 -1.29 -5.59
N VAL A 178 -11.22 -2.28 -6.47
CA VAL A 178 -11.35 -2.07 -7.92
C VAL A 178 -12.73 -1.50 -8.26
N ASP A 179 -13.80 -2.06 -7.69
CA ASP A 179 -15.16 -1.57 -7.89
C ASP A 179 -15.35 -0.12 -7.38
N LYS A 180 -14.67 0.23 -6.30
CA LYS A 180 -14.75 1.57 -5.70
C LYS A 180 -13.97 2.61 -6.48
N TYR A 181 -12.78 2.28 -6.97
CA TYR A 181 -11.84 3.26 -7.52
C TYR A 181 -11.62 3.15 -9.03
N ALA A 182 -11.97 2.05 -9.66
CA ALA A 182 -11.75 1.79 -11.08
C ALA A 182 -13.03 1.78 -11.94
N SER A 183 -14.19 1.87 -11.33
CA SER A 183 -15.47 1.86 -12.07
C SER A 183 -16.10 3.24 -12.25
#